data_dac6bc5b82a288ea150497c0f9d9e0cd
#
_entry.id   dac6bc5b82a288ea150497c0f9d9e0cd
#
_cell.length_a   1.000
_cell.length_b   1.000
_cell.length_c   1.000
_cell.angle_alpha   90.00
_cell.angle_beta   90.00
_cell.angle_gamma   90.00
#
_symmetry.space_group_name_H-M   'P 1'
#
loop_
_entity.id
_entity.type
_entity.pdbx_description
1 polymer ?
#
loop_
_entity_poly.entity_id
_entity_poly.type
_entity_poly.pdbx_seq_one_letter_code
_entity_poly.pdbx_strand_id
1 'polypeptide(L)'
;MRVAMTKPLFAWDCLEDSPSLGTVREFLQSVPDEALLGSLRAWRGKGRDDYPVGVLWGTLLVSIVLRHPTMEGCLGELGRNAGLRRLIGIETEEQVPKAWNMSRFLDVLGSEPHRTLLEGVFDRMVRTLAETVPDLGRVTAGDATGLRARRLRAKRGGDEDLPVPAGGRKEYTDDEGKVTKVVEWFGYKLHLLVDVKHEVVLAWRISSANAADNDELPEVLARAQKNLPKDRIDSLAYDKACDDGAIHELLDDADIKPVIHNRSMWKDELERMLPGHDGRSNIVHDEAGTVYCYDKVSREPVRHPMAYIGHEQARRTIKYRCPARHEGWTCPSDQRCNAGKTYGKTVRVPRDIDLRRFPPIPRATKKFERLYKGRTAVERVNARFKVFWGADDGNVVGARRFHAHVGAVLIVHLGLATLLAAAPRREGTLGKMRLGPIAKALRAKLGLKQ
;
A
#
# COMPACT_ATOMS: atom_id res chain seq x y z
N MET A 1 -10.36 -20.84 -1.41
CA MET A 1 -10.49 -21.85 -2.47
C MET A 1 -11.06 -23.13 -1.89
N ARG A 2 -12.30 -23.44 -2.17
CA ARG A 2 -12.82 -24.79 -1.97
C ARG A 2 -12.62 -25.56 -3.26
N VAL A 3 -11.37 -25.97 -3.52
CA VAL A 3 -11.19 -27.10 -4.42
C VAL A 3 -12.00 -28.23 -3.82
N ALA A 4 -12.94 -28.81 -4.58
CA ALA A 4 -13.60 -30.03 -4.17
C ALA A 4 -12.53 -31.12 -4.08
N MET A 5 -11.87 -31.18 -2.95
CA MET A 5 -10.98 -32.30 -2.64
C MET A 5 -11.88 -33.48 -2.43
N THR A 6 -11.84 -34.44 -3.35
CA THR A 6 -12.34 -35.77 -3.08
C THR A 6 -11.74 -36.23 -1.76
N LYS A 7 -12.56 -36.43 -0.72
CA LYS A 7 -12.07 -37.00 0.54
C LYS A 7 -11.47 -38.37 0.20
N PRO A 8 -10.16 -38.56 0.30
CA PRO A 8 -9.60 -39.89 0.10
C PRO A 8 -10.15 -40.84 1.16
N LEU A 9 -10.38 -42.09 0.80
CA LEU A 9 -10.84 -43.14 1.70
C LEU A 9 -9.91 -43.34 2.93
N PHE A 10 -8.66 -42.93 2.81
CA PHE A 10 -7.66 -42.87 3.89
C PHE A 10 -7.17 -41.42 4.00
N ALA A 11 -7.10 -40.90 5.23
CA ALA A 11 -6.59 -39.59 5.51
C ALA A 11 -5.10 -39.51 5.11
N TRP A 12 -4.83 -39.02 3.90
CA TRP A 12 -3.46 -38.74 3.43
C TRP A 12 -2.70 -37.79 4.36
N ASP A 13 -3.43 -37.07 5.19
CA ASP A 13 -2.92 -36.24 6.27
C ASP A 13 -2.01 -36.99 7.25
N CYS A 14 -2.15 -38.30 7.32
CA CYS A 14 -1.31 -39.20 8.18
C CYS A 14 0.00 -39.64 7.50
N LEU A 15 0.12 -39.51 6.16
CA LEU A 15 1.27 -40.04 5.44
C LEU A 15 2.29 -39.03 4.99
N GLU A 16 1.89 -37.72 4.83
CA GLU A 16 2.76 -36.66 4.35
C GLU A 16 2.49 -35.35 5.11
N ASP A 17 2.60 -35.36 6.42
CA ASP A 17 2.36 -34.18 7.23
C ASP A 17 3.57 -33.24 7.19
N SER A 18 3.87 -32.72 5.98
CA SER A 18 4.84 -31.63 5.81
C SER A 18 4.19 -30.33 6.27
N PRO A 19 4.74 -29.64 7.29
CA PRO A 19 4.22 -28.34 7.73
C PRO A 19 4.13 -27.29 6.63
N SER A 20 4.96 -27.40 5.60
CA SER A 20 4.92 -26.54 4.42
C SER A 20 3.71 -26.82 3.54
N LEU A 21 3.36 -28.09 3.32
CA LEU A 21 2.16 -28.47 2.58
C LEU A 21 0.89 -28.09 3.34
N GLY A 22 0.88 -28.27 4.67
CA GLY A 22 -0.20 -27.81 5.55
C GLY A 22 -0.43 -26.29 5.43
N THR A 23 0.65 -25.50 5.39
CA THR A 23 0.55 -24.04 5.20
C THR A 23 -0.04 -23.68 3.85
N VAL A 24 0.36 -24.35 2.76
CA VAL A 24 -0.20 -24.12 1.44
C VAL A 24 -1.69 -24.48 1.41
N ARG A 25 -2.09 -25.58 2.04
CA ARG A 25 -3.50 -25.99 2.17
C ARG A 25 -4.34 -24.91 2.86
N GLU A 26 -3.94 -24.48 4.06
CA GLU A 26 -4.64 -23.43 4.82
C GLU A 26 -4.73 -22.12 4.01
N PHE A 27 -3.64 -21.75 3.33
CA PHE A 27 -3.66 -20.58 2.43
C PHE A 27 -4.71 -20.75 1.34
N LEU A 28 -4.68 -21.85 0.59
CA LEU A 28 -5.64 -22.09 -0.50
C LEU A 28 -7.09 -22.07 0.00
N GLN A 29 -7.34 -22.57 1.22
CA GLN A 29 -8.67 -22.56 1.84
C GLN A 29 -9.10 -21.18 2.33
N SER A 30 -8.17 -20.27 2.60
CA SER A 30 -8.46 -18.92 3.09
C SER A 30 -8.89 -17.94 2.00
N VAL A 31 -8.69 -18.27 0.72
CA VAL A 31 -9.01 -17.39 -0.41
C VAL A 31 -10.50 -17.47 -0.75
N PRO A 32 -11.28 -16.37 -0.69
CA PRO A 32 -12.72 -16.37 -0.97
C PRO A 32 -13.01 -16.22 -2.48
N ASP A 33 -12.66 -17.23 -3.26
CA ASP A 33 -12.64 -17.20 -4.73
C ASP A 33 -13.84 -17.88 -5.40
N GLU A 34 -14.90 -18.23 -4.66
CA GLU A 34 -16.04 -18.98 -5.18
C GLU A 34 -16.72 -18.32 -6.37
N ALA A 35 -16.92 -16.99 -6.30
CA ALA A 35 -17.56 -16.22 -7.37
C ALA A 35 -16.70 -16.20 -8.65
N LEU A 36 -15.38 -16.02 -8.49
CA LEU A 36 -14.42 -16.04 -9.58
C LEU A 36 -14.40 -17.42 -10.25
N LEU A 37 -14.27 -18.48 -9.47
CA LEU A 37 -14.25 -19.85 -10.00
C LEU A 37 -15.59 -20.24 -10.64
N GLY A 38 -16.71 -19.77 -10.08
CA GLY A 38 -18.04 -19.93 -10.66
C GLY A 38 -18.15 -19.31 -12.05
N SER A 39 -17.69 -18.07 -12.20
CA SER A 39 -17.68 -17.36 -13.50
C SER A 39 -16.74 -18.02 -14.50
N LEU A 40 -15.55 -18.41 -14.10
CA LEU A 40 -14.59 -19.13 -14.96
C LEU A 40 -15.13 -20.47 -15.46
N ARG A 41 -15.86 -21.23 -14.60
CA ARG A 41 -16.54 -22.47 -15.01
C ARG A 41 -17.65 -22.20 -16.02
N ALA A 42 -18.47 -21.17 -15.78
CA ALA A 42 -19.53 -20.76 -16.71
C ALA A 42 -18.96 -20.34 -18.06
N TRP A 43 -17.90 -19.56 -18.09
CA TRP A 43 -17.19 -19.16 -19.31
C TRP A 43 -16.66 -20.37 -20.10
N ARG A 44 -16.09 -21.35 -19.38
CA ARG A 44 -15.57 -22.59 -20.02
C ARG A 44 -16.67 -23.43 -20.66
N GLY A 45 -17.86 -23.46 -20.08
CA GLY A 45 -19.00 -24.20 -20.55
C GLY A 45 -18.82 -25.74 -20.48
N LYS A 46 -19.49 -26.46 -21.37
CA LYS A 46 -19.51 -27.93 -21.39
C LYS A 46 -18.37 -28.59 -22.20
N GLY A 47 -17.30 -27.85 -22.48
CA GLY A 47 -16.14 -28.37 -23.20
C GLY A 47 -15.34 -29.41 -22.41
N ARG A 48 -14.31 -29.97 -23.06
CA ARG A 48 -13.37 -30.92 -22.45
C ARG A 48 -12.69 -30.31 -21.24
N ASP A 49 -12.73 -30.99 -20.09
CA ASP A 49 -12.24 -30.50 -18.79
C ASP A 49 -10.94 -31.20 -18.31
N ASP A 50 -9.97 -31.34 -19.22
CA ASP A 50 -8.68 -31.96 -18.89
C ASP A 50 -7.95 -31.24 -17.77
N TYR A 51 -8.14 -29.91 -17.69
CA TYR A 51 -7.55 -29.06 -16.67
C TYR A 51 -8.64 -28.16 -16.05
N PRO A 52 -9.30 -28.62 -14.98
CA PRO A 52 -10.33 -27.82 -14.28
C PRO A 52 -9.86 -26.43 -13.89
N VAL A 53 -10.74 -25.43 -13.96
CA VAL A 53 -10.38 -24.04 -13.63
C VAL A 53 -9.79 -23.88 -12.22
N GLY A 54 -10.24 -24.71 -11.26
CA GLY A 54 -9.66 -24.74 -9.91
C GLY A 54 -8.22 -25.23 -9.88
N VAL A 55 -7.86 -26.19 -10.76
CA VAL A 55 -6.49 -26.66 -10.93
C VAL A 55 -5.60 -25.57 -11.50
N LEU A 56 -6.06 -24.87 -12.56
CA LEU A 56 -5.29 -23.76 -13.15
C LEU A 56 -5.10 -22.62 -12.17
N TRP A 57 -6.14 -22.24 -11.44
CA TRP A 57 -6.08 -21.22 -10.39
C TRP A 57 -5.16 -21.63 -9.24
N GLY A 58 -5.31 -22.83 -8.71
CA GLY A 58 -4.43 -23.37 -7.67
C GLY A 58 -2.98 -23.45 -8.11
N THR A 59 -2.69 -23.85 -9.37
CA THR A 59 -1.34 -23.84 -9.94
C THR A 59 -0.75 -22.44 -9.94
N LEU A 60 -1.50 -21.41 -10.34
CA LEU A 60 -1.05 -20.01 -10.32
C LEU A 60 -0.71 -19.56 -8.89
N LEU A 61 -1.61 -19.80 -7.93
CA LEU A 61 -1.39 -19.41 -6.53
C LEU A 61 -0.18 -20.13 -5.91
N VAL A 62 -0.07 -21.46 -6.15
CA VAL A 62 1.06 -22.27 -5.68
C VAL A 62 2.39 -21.78 -6.27
N SER A 63 2.41 -21.42 -7.55
CA SER A 63 3.63 -20.89 -8.19
C SER A 63 4.15 -19.64 -7.49
N ILE A 64 3.25 -18.77 -7.02
CA ILE A 64 3.60 -17.54 -6.31
C ILE A 64 3.97 -17.84 -4.85
N VAL A 65 3.15 -18.60 -4.12
CA VAL A 65 3.38 -18.91 -2.69
C VAL A 65 4.72 -19.63 -2.47
N LEU A 66 5.08 -20.56 -3.35
CA LEU A 66 6.34 -21.29 -3.29
C LEU A 66 7.48 -20.59 -4.03
N ARG A 67 7.21 -19.41 -4.61
CA ARG A 67 8.23 -18.55 -5.24
C ARG A 67 8.95 -19.22 -6.39
N HIS A 68 8.22 -19.93 -7.25
CA HIS A 68 8.80 -20.46 -8.46
C HIS A 68 9.20 -19.31 -9.40
N PRO A 69 10.44 -19.28 -9.89
CA PRO A 69 10.91 -18.21 -10.76
C PRO A 69 10.22 -18.22 -12.13
N THR A 70 9.69 -19.38 -12.55
CA THR A 70 8.94 -19.52 -13.79
C THR A 70 7.74 -20.46 -13.61
N MET A 71 6.75 -20.33 -14.46
CA MET A 71 5.62 -21.26 -14.47
C MET A 71 6.06 -22.69 -14.80
N GLU A 72 7.01 -22.86 -15.72
CA GLU A 72 7.61 -24.17 -16.05
C GLU A 72 8.26 -24.82 -14.84
N GLY A 73 8.93 -24.03 -13.98
CA GLY A 73 9.51 -24.53 -12.74
C GLY A 73 8.45 -25.06 -11.78
N CYS A 74 7.31 -24.36 -11.65
CA CYS A 74 6.17 -24.81 -10.85
C CYS A 74 5.56 -26.11 -11.42
N LEU A 75 5.32 -26.15 -12.73
CA LEU A 75 4.74 -27.33 -13.39
C LEU A 75 5.66 -28.56 -13.25
N GLY A 76 6.98 -28.37 -13.38
CA GLY A 76 7.96 -29.43 -13.13
C GLY A 76 7.97 -29.92 -11.68
N GLU A 77 7.75 -29.05 -10.70
CA GLU A 77 7.60 -29.48 -9.30
C GLU A 77 6.30 -30.21 -9.07
N LEU A 78 5.17 -29.75 -9.63
CA LEU A 78 3.90 -30.47 -9.55
C LEU A 78 3.99 -31.87 -10.15
N GLY A 79 4.76 -32.07 -11.23
CA GLY A 79 5.04 -33.40 -11.77
C GLY A 79 5.72 -34.33 -10.78
N ARG A 80 6.75 -33.83 -10.09
CA ARG A 80 7.57 -34.61 -9.15
C ARG A 80 6.96 -34.77 -7.77
N ASN A 81 6.19 -33.78 -7.29
CA ASN A 81 5.69 -33.70 -5.91
C ASN A 81 4.20 -34.05 -5.85
N ALA A 82 3.92 -35.34 -5.58
CA ALA A 82 2.57 -35.86 -5.48
C ALA A 82 1.75 -35.17 -4.37
N GLY A 83 2.35 -34.89 -3.21
CA GLY A 83 1.68 -34.19 -2.12
C GLY A 83 1.23 -32.80 -2.52
N LEU A 84 2.09 -32.03 -3.19
CA LEU A 84 1.78 -30.67 -3.65
C LEU A 84 0.69 -30.67 -4.73
N ARG A 85 0.79 -31.53 -5.75
CA ARG A 85 -0.21 -31.57 -6.83
C ARG A 85 -1.59 -31.97 -6.33
N ARG A 86 -1.68 -32.89 -5.37
CA ARG A 86 -2.96 -33.30 -4.77
C ARG A 86 -3.65 -32.16 -4.02
N LEU A 87 -2.90 -31.21 -3.43
CA LEU A 87 -3.49 -30.04 -2.78
C LEU A 87 -4.35 -29.19 -3.71
N ILE A 88 -4.06 -29.23 -5.01
CA ILE A 88 -4.80 -28.48 -6.02
C ILE A 88 -5.69 -29.37 -6.89
N GLY A 89 -5.90 -30.65 -6.49
CA GLY A 89 -6.81 -31.56 -7.16
C GLY A 89 -6.24 -32.28 -8.39
N ILE A 90 -4.91 -32.44 -8.45
CA ILE A 90 -4.22 -33.22 -9.49
C ILE A 90 -3.83 -34.58 -8.93
N GLU A 91 -4.33 -35.67 -9.49
CA GLU A 91 -4.07 -37.04 -9.03
C GLU A 91 -2.80 -37.62 -9.66
N THR A 92 -2.63 -37.47 -10.97
CA THR A 92 -1.50 -38.06 -11.71
C THR A 92 -0.63 -36.98 -12.36
N GLU A 93 0.57 -37.35 -12.78
CA GLU A 93 1.50 -36.44 -13.45
C GLU A 93 0.96 -35.97 -14.82
N GLU A 94 0.26 -36.82 -15.54
CA GLU A 94 -0.32 -36.52 -16.85
C GLU A 94 -1.39 -35.41 -16.79
N GLN A 95 -2.01 -35.22 -15.62
CA GLN A 95 -3.01 -34.18 -15.39
C GLN A 95 -2.38 -32.82 -15.06
N VAL A 96 -1.04 -32.72 -14.95
CA VAL A 96 -0.37 -31.43 -14.73
C VAL A 96 -0.55 -30.54 -15.96
N PRO A 97 -1.04 -29.30 -15.81
CA PRO A 97 -1.22 -28.38 -16.92
C PRO A 97 0.09 -28.12 -17.66
N LYS A 98 -0.01 -27.81 -18.95
CA LYS A 98 1.15 -27.35 -19.74
C LYS A 98 1.26 -25.82 -19.67
N ALA A 99 2.46 -25.28 -19.88
CA ALA A 99 2.72 -23.84 -19.80
C ALA A 99 1.78 -22.99 -20.68
N TRP A 100 1.42 -23.48 -21.87
CA TRP A 100 0.47 -22.77 -22.74
C TRP A 100 -0.97 -22.73 -22.17
N ASN A 101 -1.39 -23.74 -21.40
CA ASN A 101 -2.68 -23.70 -20.69
C ASN A 101 -2.69 -22.58 -19.65
N MET A 102 -1.61 -22.45 -18.89
CA MET A 102 -1.45 -21.38 -17.89
C MET A 102 -1.42 -20.00 -18.54
N SER A 103 -0.75 -19.87 -19.69
CA SER A 103 -0.73 -18.62 -20.45
C SER A 103 -2.13 -18.21 -20.95
N ARG A 104 -2.93 -19.15 -21.46
CA ARG A 104 -4.33 -18.88 -21.84
C ARG A 104 -5.20 -18.58 -20.64
N PHE A 105 -5.01 -19.30 -19.54
CA PHE A 105 -5.74 -19.07 -18.30
C PHE A 105 -5.51 -17.65 -17.76
N LEU A 106 -4.26 -17.17 -17.73
CA LEU A 106 -3.94 -15.80 -17.33
C LEU A 106 -4.60 -14.75 -18.24
N ASP A 107 -4.71 -15.04 -19.53
CA ASP A 107 -5.38 -14.13 -20.48
C ASP A 107 -6.87 -14.00 -20.17
N VAL A 108 -7.54 -15.11 -19.91
CA VAL A 108 -8.95 -15.18 -19.53
C VAL A 108 -9.16 -14.53 -18.15
N LEU A 109 -8.29 -14.82 -17.20
CA LEU A 109 -8.36 -14.28 -15.85
C LEU A 109 -8.21 -12.74 -15.83
N GLY A 110 -7.40 -12.19 -16.74
CA GLY A 110 -7.19 -10.74 -16.89
C GLY A 110 -8.21 -10.04 -17.79
N SER A 111 -9.19 -10.76 -18.35
CA SER A 111 -10.28 -10.18 -19.15
C SER A 111 -11.58 -10.08 -18.34
N GLU A 112 -12.48 -9.18 -18.74
CA GLU A 112 -13.80 -9.08 -18.11
C GLU A 112 -14.67 -10.30 -18.44
N PRO A 113 -15.51 -10.76 -17.51
CA PRO A 113 -15.76 -10.19 -16.17
C PRO A 113 -14.79 -10.71 -15.08
N HIS A 114 -13.83 -11.58 -15.43
CA HIS A 114 -12.98 -12.28 -14.46
C HIS A 114 -12.00 -11.33 -13.77
N ARG A 115 -11.52 -10.29 -14.48
CA ARG A 115 -10.65 -9.23 -13.90
C ARG A 115 -11.35 -8.53 -12.74
N THR A 116 -12.57 -8.06 -12.94
CA THR A 116 -13.39 -7.44 -11.88
C THR A 116 -13.62 -8.40 -10.71
N LEU A 117 -13.86 -9.68 -10.98
CA LEU A 117 -14.05 -10.70 -9.93
C LEU A 117 -12.75 -10.99 -9.17
N LEU A 118 -11.61 -11.03 -9.85
CA LEU A 118 -10.29 -11.18 -9.24
C LEU A 118 -10.00 -10.02 -8.27
N GLU A 119 -10.28 -8.80 -8.70
CA GLU A 119 -10.19 -7.61 -7.83
C GLU A 119 -11.18 -7.69 -6.66
N GLY A 120 -12.36 -8.22 -6.89
CA GLY A 120 -13.37 -8.46 -5.84
C GLY A 120 -12.93 -9.47 -4.79
N VAL A 121 -12.12 -10.49 -5.16
CA VAL A 121 -11.47 -11.40 -4.20
C VAL A 121 -10.54 -10.61 -3.27
N PHE A 122 -9.66 -9.79 -3.85
CA PHE A 122 -8.77 -8.93 -3.07
C PHE A 122 -9.55 -8.02 -2.11
N ASP A 123 -10.56 -7.32 -2.61
CA ASP A 123 -11.36 -6.37 -1.83
C ASP A 123 -12.09 -7.06 -0.66
N ARG A 124 -12.60 -8.27 -0.89
CA ARG A 124 -13.23 -9.08 0.17
C ARG A 124 -12.23 -9.48 1.26
N MET A 125 -11.02 -9.88 0.87
CA MET A 125 -9.97 -10.26 1.81
C MET A 125 -9.55 -9.06 2.68
N VAL A 126 -9.44 -7.85 2.11
CA VAL A 126 -9.14 -6.64 2.89
C VAL A 126 -10.26 -6.37 3.91
N ARG A 127 -11.53 -6.47 3.50
CA ARG A 127 -12.68 -6.27 4.40
C ARG A 127 -12.68 -7.25 5.57
N THR A 128 -12.52 -8.54 5.29
CA THR A 128 -12.46 -9.59 6.33
C THR A 128 -11.28 -9.37 7.27
N LEU A 129 -10.13 -8.96 6.74
CA LEU A 129 -8.97 -8.66 7.56
C LEU A 129 -9.18 -7.42 8.44
N ALA A 130 -9.86 -6.38 7.93
CA ALA A 130 -10.19 -5.18 8.69
C ALA A 130 -11.19 -5.42 9.83
N GLU A 131 -12.06 -6.42 9.70
CA GLU A 131 -12.94 -6.91 10.76
C GLU A 131 -12.16 -7.64 11.85
N THR A 132 -11.17 -8.45 11.45
CA THR A 132 -10.34 -9.26 12.37
C THR A 132 -9.28 -8.40 13.09
N VAL A 133 -8.80 -7.33 12.46
CA VAL A 133 -7.72 -6.45 12.94
C VAL A 133 -8.26 -5.02 13.12
N PRO A 134 -8.72 -4.66 14.33
CA PRO A 134 -9.47 -3.41 14.56
C PRO A 134 -8.69 -2.11 14.26
N ASP A 135 -7.38 -2.13 14.24
CA ASP A 135 -6.53 -0.97 13.96
C ASP A 135 -5.96 -0.96 12.53
N LEU A 136 -6.29 -1.95 11.70
CA LEU A 136 -5.89 -2.00 10.29
C LEU A 136 -6.45 -0.78 9.54
N GLY A 137 -5.60 -0.09 8.81
CA GLY A 137 -5.95 1.04 7.97
C GLY A 137 -6.01 2.39 8.69
N ARG A 138 -5.66 2.48 9.99
CA ARG A 138 -5.66 3.77 10.70
C ARG A 138 -4.55 4.72 10.25
N VAL A 139 -3.35 4.22 10.12
CA VAL A 139 -2.20 5.00 9.62
C VAL A 139 -1.78 4.36 8.33
N THR A 140 -1.90 5.10 7.25
CA THR A 140 -1.65 4.58 5.91
C THR A 140 -0.46 5.28 5.25
N ALA A 141 0.14 4.59 4.31
CA ALA A 141 1.15 5.16 3.42
C ALA A 141 0.91 4.71 1.99
N GLY A 142 1.15 5.59 1.04
CA GLY A 142 1.04 5.29 -0.38
C GLY A 142 2.36 5.55 -1.12
N ASP A 143 2.57 4.81 -2.18
CA ASP A 143 3.69 4.98 -3.11
C ASP A 143 3.42 4.22 -4.41
N ALA A 144 4.14 4.56 -5.46
CA ALA A 144 4.13 3.85 -6.72
C ALA A 144 5.47 3.17 -6.99
N THR A 145 5.42 1.94 -7.51
CA THR A 145 6.62 1.22 -7.91
C THR A 145 6.55 0.82 -9.38
N GLY A 146 7.66 1.04 -10.11
CA GLY A 146 7.77 0.60 -11.50
C GLY A 146 7.81 -0.92 -11.59
N LEU A 147 7.04 -1.50 -12.52
CA LEU A 147 7.04 -2.91 -12.87
C LEU A 147 7.41 -3.06 -14.34
N ARG A 148 8.37 -3.92 -14.65
CA ARG A 148 8.88 -4.10 -16.00
C ARG A 148 7.95 -4.98 -16.83
N ALA A 149 7.64 -4.54 -18.05
CA ALA A 149 7.05 -5.40 -19.05
C ALA A 149 8.13 -6.25 -19.74
N ARG A 150 7.80 -7.50 -20.08
CA ARG A 150 8.75 -8.39 -20.78
C ARG A 150 9.11 -7.89 -22.19
N ARG A 151 8.18 -7.18 -22.86
CA ARG A 151 8.42 -6.59 -24.18
C ARG A 151 8.77 -5.12 -24.05
N LEU A 152 9.77 -4.68 -24.82
CA LEU A 152 10.22 -3.28 -24.86
C LEU A 152 9.35 -2.37 -25.74
N ARG A 153 8.26 -2.88 -26.34
CA ARG A 153 7.33 -2.09 -27.17
C ARG A 153 5.90 -2.57 -26.96
N ALA A 154 4.98 -1.63 -26.86
CA ALA A 154 3.56 -1.94 -26.87
C ALA A 154 3.14 -2.56 -28.21
N LYS A 155 2.27 -3.56 -28.18
CA LYS A 155 1.64 -4.10 -29.38
C LYS A 155 0.54 -3.12 -29.81
N ARG A 156 0.46 -2.78 -31.11
CA ARG A 156 -0.68 -2.02 -31.67
C ARG A 156 -1.96 -2.83 -31.46
N GLY A 157 -3.05 -2.19 -31.02
CA GLY A 157 -4.32 -2.85 -30.73
C GLY A 157 -4.36 -3.54 -29.35
N GLY A 158 -3.95 -2.85 -28.30
CA GLY A 158 -4.14 -3.30 -26.89
C GLY A 158 -5.62 -3.23 -26.47
N ASP A 159 -5.91 -3.79 -25.29
CA ASP A 159 -7.23 -3.62 -24.65
C ASP A 159 -7.43 -2.16 -24.26
N GLU A 160 -8.52 -1.56 -24.72
CA GLU A 160 -8.85 -0.15 -24.43
C GLU A 160 -9.05 0.10 -22.93
N ASP A 161 -9.46 -0.94 -22.18
CA ASP A 161 -9.75 -0.86 -20.74
C ASP A 161 -8.53 -1.11 -19.83
N LEU A 162 -7.36 -1.38 -20.39
CA LEU A 162 -6.16 -1.69 -19.60
C LEU A 162 -5.02 -0.72 -19.91
N PRO A 163 -4.18 -0.38 -18.91
CA PRO A 163 -3.04 0.48 -19.11
C PRO A 163 -2.10 -0.07 -20.20
N VAL A 164 -1.62 0.82 -21.05
CA VAL A 164 -0.61 0.49 -22.06
C VAL A 164 0.77 0.64 -21.42
N PRO A 165 1.69 -0.33 -21.60
CA PRO A 165 3.03 -0.19 -21.06
C PRO A 165 3.76 0.98 -21.74
N ALA A 166 4.46 1.79 -20.95
CA ALA A 166 5.17 2.98 -21.39
C ALA A 166 6.57 3.06 -20.80
N GLY A 167 7.38 4.01 -21.26
CA GLY A 167 8.65 4.35 -20.64
C GLY A 167 8.44 5.05 -19.30
N GLY A 168 9.09 4.55 -18.25
CA GLY A 168 9.15 5.17 -16.95
C GLY A 168 10.57 5.57 -16.62
N ARG A 169 10.74 6.66 -15.87
CA ARG A 169 12.03 7.18 -15.40
C ARG A 169 11.92 7.65 -13.97
N LYS A 170 12.89 7.27 -13.14
CA LYS A 170 13.02 7.76 -11.76
C LYS A 170 14.45 8.24 -11.54
N GLU A 171 14.57 9.48 -11.09
CA GLU A 171 15.86 10.07 -10.72
C GLU A 171 16.01 10.06 -9.21
N TYR A 172 17.20 9.75 -8.75
CA TYR A 172 17.59 9.84 -7.35
C TYR A 172 18.61 10.98 -7.24
N THR A 173 18.36 11.88 -6.32
CA THR A 173 19.23 13.03 -6.05
C THR A 173 19.86 12.90 -4.67
N ASP A 174 21.07 13.45 -4.50
CA ASP A 174 21.68 13.65 -3.19
C ASP A 174 21.04 14.84 -2.44
N ASP A 175 21.56 15.15 -1.26
CA ASP A 175 21.10 16.25 -0.42
C ASP A 175 21.33 17.63 -1.07
N GLU A 176 22.25 17.71 -2.05
CA GLU A 176 22.57 18.93 -2.81
C GLU A 176 21.69 19.08 -4.06
N GLY A 177 20.79 18.10 -4.32
CA GLY A 177 19.90 18.09 -5.49
C GLY A 177 20.53 17.58 -6.79
N LYS A 178 21.77 17.06 -6.75
CA LYS A 178 22.44 16.49 -7.91
C LYS A 178 21.96 15.07 -8.16
N VAL A 179 21.67 14.76 -9.42
CA VAL A 179 21.22 13.42 -9.82
C VAL A 179 22.38 12.42 -9.63
N THR A 180 22.20 11.45 -8.75
CA THR A 180 23.16 10.39 -8.43
C THR A 180 22.88 9.10 -9.18
N LYS A 181 21.60 8.83 -9.48
CA LYS A 181 21.18 7.62 -10.18
C LYS A 181 19.91 7.87 -10.98
N VAL A 182 19.86 7.34 -12.19
CA VAL A 182 18.65 7.29 -13.03
C VAL A 182 18.28 5.83 -13.22
N VAL A 183 17.00 5.50 -12.99
CA VAL A 183 16.44 4.18 -13.27
C VAL A 183 15.37 4.35 -14.32
N GLU A 184 15.58 3.69 -15.46
CA GLU A 184 14.63 3.65 -16.56
C GLU A 184 14.07 2.23 -16.72
N TRP A 185 12.79 2.15 -17.06
CA TRP A 185 12.14 0.87 -17.38
C TRP A 185 11.05 1.09 -18.43
N PHE A 186 10.68 0.02 -19.10
CA PHE A 186 9.48 0.01 -19.93
C PHE A 186 8.46 -0.94 -19.31
N GLY A 187 7.24 -0.44 -19.04
CA GLY A 187 6.20 -1.24 -18.40
C GLY A 187 5.11 -0.40 -17.76
N TYR A 188 4.84 -0.71 -16.52
CA TYR A 188 3.74 -0.21 -15.72
C TYR A 188 4.22 0.42 -14.41
N LYS A 189 3.30 1.10 -13.71
CA LYS A 189 3.41 1.42 -12.28
C LYS A 189 2.35 0.67 -11.51
N LEU A 190 2.72 0.15 -10.34
CA LEU A 190 1.80 -0.36 -9.34
C LEU A 190 1.71 0.65 -8.21
N HIS A 191 0.54 1.26 -8.08
CA HIS A 191 0.19 2.19 -7.00
C HIS A 191 -0.41 1.40 -5.86
N LEU A 192 0.11 1.60 -4.65
CA LEU A 192 -0.32 0.90 -3.44
C LEU A 192 -0.69 1.89 -2.35
N LEU A 193 -1.76 1.58 -1.63
CA LEU A 193 -2.04 2.12 -0.31
C LEU A 193 -1.91 0.99 0.71
N VAL A 194 -1.04 1.18 1.70
CA VAL A 194 -0.74 0.15 2.70
C VAL A 194 -1.01 0.64 4.12
N ASP A 195 -1.34 -0.28 5.02
CA ASP A 195 -1.29 -0.04 6.46
C ASP A 195 0.16 0.00 6.93
N VAL A 196 0.53 1.07 7.65
CA VAL A 196 1.91 1.30 8.10
C VAL A 196 2.35 0.31 9.17
N LYS A 197 1.44 -0.03 10.10
CA LYS A 197 1.74 -0.91 11.24
C LYS A 197 1.83 -2.37 10.81
N HIS A 198 0.87 -2.79 9.99
CA HIS A 198 0.73 -4.20 9.60
C HIS A 198 1.41 -4.53 8.28
N GLU A 199 1.84 -3.51 7.51
CA GLU A 199 2.46 -3.64 6.18
C GLU A 199 1.60 -4.47 5.21
N VAL A 200 0.30 -4.25 5.24
CA VAL A 200 -0.72 -4.92 4.43
C VAL A 200 -1.27 -3.96 3.39
N VAL A 201 -1.44 -4.42 2.17
CA VAL A 201 -2.05 -3.63 1.08
C VAL A 201 -3.55 -3.52 1.32
N LEU A 202 -4.07 -2.30 1.28
CA LEU A 202 -5.49 -1.97 1.46
C LEU A 202 -6.20 -1.69 0.13
N ALA A 203 -5.45 -1.14 -0.82
CA ALA A 203 -5.90 -0.89 -2.19
C ALA A 203 -4.71 -0.85 -3.14
N TRP A 204 -4.98 -1.10 -4.40
CA TRP A 204 -3.99 -1.10 -5.47
C TRP A 204 -4.59 -0.68 -6.81
N ARG A 205 -3.72 -0.16 -7.69
CA ARG A 205 -4.03 0.14 -9.08
C ARG A 205 -2.79 -0.04 -9.95
N ILE A 206 -2.98 -0.47 -11.18
CA ILE A 206 -1.93 -0.49 -12.20
C ILE A 206 -2.19 0.65 -13.18
N SER A 207 -1.15 1.41 -13.49
CA SER A 207 -1.16 2.44 -14.53
C SER A 207 -0.02 2.27 -15.52
N SER A 208 0.00 3.05 -16.59
CA SER A 208 1.16 3.18 -17.47
C SER A 208 2.35 3.75 -16.69
N ALA A 209 3.59 3.36 -17.06
CA ALA A 209 4.77 3.77 -16.30
C ALA A 209 5.02 5.30 -16.27
N ASN A 210 4.44 6.05 -17.20
CA ASN A 210 4.52 7.51 -17.28
C ASN A 210 3.36 8.25 -16.57
N ALA A 211 2.39 7.55 -15.99
CA ALA A 211 1.30 8.19 -15.25
C ALA A 211 1.84 8.92 -14.01
N ALA A 212 1.22 10.05 -13.66
CA ALA A 212 1.58 10.79 -12.46
C ALA A 212 0.92 10.17 -11.22
N ASP A 213 1.63 10.15 -10.11
CA ASP A 213 1.18 9.46 -8.89
C ASP A 213 0.00 10.19 -8.22
N ASN A 214 -0.07 11.53 -8.37
CA ASN A 214 -1.18 12.34 -7.86
C ASN A 214 -2.49 12.08 -8.61
N ASP A 215 -2.43 11.75 -9.90
CA ASP A 215 -3.63 11.45 -10.71
C ASP A 215 -4.26 10.10 -10.31
N GLU A 216 -3.45 9.15 -9.85
CA GLU A 216 -3.89 7.80 -9.50
C GLU A 216 -4.33 7.67 -8.03
N LEU A 217 -3.84 8.56 -7.15
CA LEU A 217 -4.15 8.50 -5.71
C LEU A 217 -5.64 8.57 -5.38
N PRO A 218 -6.47 9.42 -6.01
CA PRO A 218 -7.90 9.50 -5.70
C PRO A 218 -8.63 8.16 -5.83
N GLU A 219 -8.38 7.40 -6.88
CA GLU A 219 -9.02 6.10 -7.10
C GLU A 219 -8.51 5.04 -6.13
N VAL A 220 -7.21 5.02 -5.84
CA VAL A 220 -6.63 4.11 -4.85
C VAL A 220 -7.18 4.40 -3.45
N LEU A 221 -7.32 5.67 -3.09
CA LEU A 221 -7.90 6.08 -1.80
C LEU A 221 -9.39 5.70 -1.71
N ALA A 222 -10.18 5.99 -2.73
CA ALA A 222 -11.59 5.64 -2.78
C ALA A 222 -11.81 4.12 -2.63
N ARG A 223 -10.97 3.32 -3.28
CA ARG A 223 -11.00 1.85 -3.14
C ARG A 223 -10.65 1.41 -1.71
N ALA A 224 -9.63 2.00 -1.10
CA ALA A 224 -9.28 1.71 0.29
C ALA A 224 -10.42 2.06 1.26
N GLN A 225 -11.05 3.22 1.10
CA GLN A 225 -12.19 3.64 1.90
C GLN A 225 -13.40 2.69 1.75
N LYS A 226 -13.65 2.17 0.53
CA LYS A 226 -14.69 1.16 0.28
C LYS A 226 -14.40 -0.18 0.96
N ASN A 227 -13.13 -0.53 1.12
CA ASN A 227 -12.68 -1.80 1.70
C ASN A 227 -12.54 -1.74 3.23
N LEU A 228 -12.44 -0.55 3.80
CA LEU A 228 -12.30 -0.33 5.23
C LEU A 228 -13.61 0.13 5.87
N PRO A 229 -13.80 -0.05 7.17
CA PRO A 229 -14.89 0.59 7.90
C PRO A 229 -14.86 2.10 7.71
N LYS A 230 -16.05 2.73 7.75
CA LYS A 230 -16.20 4.17 7.60
C LYS A 230 -15.27 4.93 8.57
N ASP A 231 -14.69 6.01 8.10
CA ASP A 231 -13.82 6.92 8.87
C ASP A 231 -12.60 6.21 9.53
N ARG A 232 -12.16 5.09 8.95
CA ARG A 232 -11.05 4.29 9.50
C ARG A 232 -9.69 4.94 9.29
N ILE A 233 -9.47 5.62 8.17
CA ILE A 233 -8.15 6.20 7.83
C ILE A 233 -8.00 7.52 8.58
N ASP A 234 -7.08 7.56 9.56
CA ASP A 234 -6.76 8.78 10.31
C ASP A 234 -5.72 9.64 9.60
N SER A 235 -4.75 9.02 8.96
CA SER A 235 -3.68 9.76 8.27
C SER A 235 -3.11 8.99 7.09
N LEU A 236 -2.67 9.75 6.09
CA LEU A 236 -2.02 9.24 4.87
C LEU A 236 -0.66 9.91 4.66
N ALA A 237 0.40 9.09 4.68
CA ALA A 237 1.74 9.51 4.28
C ALA A 237 1.99 9.24 2.80
N TYR A 238 2.48 10.23 2.07
CA TYR A 238 2.79 10.11 0.65
C TYR A 238 4.04 10.91 0.27
N ASP A 239 4.61 10.64 -0.92
CA ASP A 239 5.76 11.40 -1.41
C ASP A 239 5.37 12.87 -1.68
N LYS A 240 6.35 13.77 -1.62
CA LYS A 240 6.22 15.18 -1.97
C LYS A 240 5.68 15.44 -3.38
N ALA A 241 5.74 14.46 -4.28
CA ALA A 241 5.11 14.54 -5.60
C ALA A 241 3.59 14.76 -5.51
N CYS A 242 2.95 14.25 -4.46
CA CYS A 242 1.52 14.43 -4.17
C CYS A 242 1.20 15.67 -3.33
N ASP A 243 2.15 16.60 -3.12
CA ASP A 243 1.89 17.90 -2.48
C ASP A 243 1.19 18.83 -3.48
N ASP A 244 -0.07 18.57 -3.71
CA ASP A 244 -0.97 19.23 -4.66
C ASP A 244 -2.24 19.71 -3.94
N GLY A 245 -2.78 20.87 -4.35
CA GLY A 245 -3.97 21.46 -3.72
C GLY A 245 -5.18 20.51 -3.75
N ALA A 246 -5.45 19.90 -4.89
CA ALA A 246 -6.59 19.00 -5.05
C ALA A 246 -6.47 17.74 -4.16
N ILE A 247 -5.24 17.23 -3.97
CA ILE A 247 -5.00 16.12 -3.04
C ILE A 247 -5.24 16.53 -1.59
N HIS A 248 -4.80 17.74 -1.19
CA HIS A 248 -5.06 18.23 0.16
C HIS A 248 -6.55 18.49 0.42
N GLU A 249 -7.30 18.99 -0.57
CA GLU A 249 -8.76 19.13 -0.52
C GLU A 249 -9.45 17.78 -0.38
N LEU A 250 -9.08 16.80 -1.24
CA LEU A 250 -9.62 15.43 -1.17
C LEU A 250 -9.42 14.79 0.21
N LEU A 251 -8.25 14.95 0.80
CA LEU A 251 -7.94 14.39 2.12
C LEU A 251 -8.68 15.15 3.24
N ASP A 252 -8.85 16.46 3.10
CA ASP A 252 -9.59 17.28 4.06
C ASP A 252 -11.09 16.94 4.07
N ASP A 253 -11.70 16.77 2.89
CA ASP A 253 -13.09 16.35 2.72
C ASP A 253 -13.35 14.96 3.32
N ALA A 254 -12.34 14.10 3.30
CA ALA A 254 -12.40 12.76 3.89
C ALA A 254 -12.00 12.71 5.39
N ASP A 255 -11.71 13.86 6.04
CA ASP A 255 -11.14 13.99 7.39
C ASP A 255 -9.85 13.17 7.60
N ILE A 256 -9.06 12.99 6.54
CA ILE A 256 -7.78 12.29 6.56
C ILE A 256 -6.64 13.30 6.70
N LYS A 257 -5.77 13.12 7.68
CA LYS A 257 -4.64 14.02 7.93
C LYS A 257 -3.51 13.73 6.93
N PRO A 258 -3.20 14.68 6.03
CA PRO A 258 -2.07 14.52 5.11
C PRO A 258 -0.73 14.57 5.86
N VAL A 259 0.16 13.66 5.52
CA VAL A 259 1.55 13.60 5.99
C VAL A 259 2.45 13.62 4.76
N ILE A 260 2.46 14.76 4.09
CA ILE A 260 3.13 14.99 2.79
C ILE A 260 4.09 16.18 2.96
N HIS A 261 5.37 15.98 2.58
CA HIS A 261 6.32 17.10 2.55
C HIS A 261 5.94 18.10 1.46
N ASN A 262 6.17 19.40 1.72
CA ASN A 262 5.91 20.44 0.73
C ASN A 262 6.87 20.34 -0.47
N ARG A 263 6.37 20.67 -1.64
CA ARG A 263 7.19 21.02 -2.80
C ARG A 263 7.57 22.49 -2.70
N SER A 264 8.88 22.79 -2.70
CA SER A 264 9.37 24.17 -2.72
C SER A 264 9.04 24.82 -4.06
N MET A 265 8.25 25.89 -4.02
CA MET A 265 7.80 26.63 -5.21
C MET A 265 8.08 28.13 -5.09
N TRP A 266 8.37 28.64 -3.87
CA TRP A 266 8.74 30.04 -3.69
C TRP A 266 10.14 30.29 -4.25
N LYS A 267 10.28 31.35 -5.05
CA LYS A 267 11.54 31.68 -5.73
C LYS A 267 12.33 32.78 -4.98
N ASP A 268 11.59 33.73 -4.39
CA ASP A 268 12.19 34.99 -3.95
C ASP A 268 11.98 35.33 -2.47
N GLU A 269 11.08 34.62 -1.76
CA GLU A 269 10.76 34.90 -0.36
C GLU A 269 10.95 33.67 0.51
N LEU A 270 11.70 33.82 1.60
CA LEU A 270 11.88 32.75 2.58
C LEU A 270 10.71 32.64 3.56
N GLU A 271 9.93 33.75 3.71
CA GLU A 271 8.83 33.82 4.66
C GLU A 271 7.81 34.89 4.25
N ARG A 272 6.57 34.74 4.72
CA ARG A 272 5.47 35.68 4.52
C ARG A 272 4.77 35.99 5.83
N MET A 273 4.14 37.16 5.90
CA MET A 273 3.26 37.50 7.03
C MET A 273 2.10 36.52 7.09
N LEU A 274 1.75 36.10 8.31
CA LEU A 274 0.59 35.25 8.49
C LEU A 274 -0.68 36.02 8.12
N PRO A 275 -1.54 35.51 7.21
CA PRO A 275 -2.78 36.18 6.83
C PRO A 275 -3.65 36.57 8.03
N GLY A 276 -4.29 37.73 7.96
CA GLY A 276 -5.09 38.29 9.07
C GLY A 276 -4.30 38.99 10.17
N HIS A 277 -3.00 39.16 10.00
CA HIS A 277 -2.12 39.84 10.94
C HIS A 277 -1.55 41.18 10.45
N ASP A 278 -2.02 41.77 9.38
CA ASP A 278 -1.95 43.11 8.79
C ASP A 278 -0.67 43.92 9.11
N GLY A 279 0.52 43.40 8.91
CA GLY A 279 1.79 44.08 9.06
C GLY A 279 2.16 44.58 10.49
N ARG A 280 1.21 44.48 11.44
CA ARG A 280 1.42 44.87 12.84
C ARG A 280 1.89 43.69 13.70
N SER A 281 1.83 42.50 13.21
CA SER A 281 2.23 41.30 13.91
C SER A 281 3.70 40.97 13.65
N ASN A 282 4.30 40.31 14.63
CA ASN A 282 5.61 39.68 14.47
C ASN A 282 5.52 38.21 14.11
N ILE A 283 4.39 37.79 13.53
CA ILE A 283 4.12 36.41 13.19
C ILE A 283 4.23 36.22 11.67
N VAL A 284 5.08 35.29 11.28
CA VAL A 284 5.33 34.93 9.88
C VAL A 284 5.22 33.41 9.70
N HIS A 285 5.19 32.96 8.48
CA HIS A 285 5.28 31.54 8.13
C HIS A 285 6.25 31.34 6.96
N ASP A 286 6.90 30.19 6.93
CA ASP A 286 7.68 29.76 5.78
C ASP A 286 6.78 29.05 4.74
N GLU A 287 7.38 28.60 3.63
CA GLU A 287 6.68 27.89 2.57
C GLU A 287 6.08 26.56 3.03
N ALA A 288 6.70 25.88 4.00
CA ALA A 288 6.22 24.63 4.58
C ALA A 288 5.05 24.81 5.56
N GLY A 289 4.67 26.07 5.84
CA GLY A 289 3.61 26.42 6.79
C GLY A 289 4.07 26.41 8.26
N THR A 290 5.37 26.40 8.51
CA THR A 290 5.90 26.56 9.87
C THR A 290 5.70 28.00 10.31
N VAL A 291 5.04 28.19 11.45
CA VAL A 291 4.73 29.51 11.98
C VAL A 291 5.82 29.95 12.96
N TYR A 292 6.31 31.17 12.77
CA TYR A 292 7.36 31.77 13.58
C TYR A 292 6.90 33.07 14.18
N CYS A 293 7.53 33.46 15.31
CA CYS A 293 7.48 34.82 15.83
C CYS A 293 8.88 35.42 15.84
N TYR A 294 8.96 36.73 15.58
CA TYR A 294 10.17 37.52 15.77
C TYR A 294 10.20 38.19 17.13
N ASP A 295 11.36 38.18 17.76
CA ASP A 295 11.68 39.10 18.80
C ASP A 295 11.76 40.53 18.23
N LYS A 296 11.04 41.49 18.85
CA LYS A 296 10.94 42.90 18.41
C LYS A 296 11.82 43.85 19.18
N VAL A 297 12.65 43.36 20.06
CA VAL A 297 13.43 44.18 21.00
C VAL A 297 14.92 44.10 20.72
N SER A 298 15.39 42.94 20.31
CA SER A 298 16.80 42.75 19.97
C SER A 298 17.21 43.57 18.74
N ARG A 299 18.47 44.03 18.73
CA ARG A 299 19.03 44.80 17.61
C ARG A 299 18.94 44.03 16.29
N GLU A 300 19.17 42.72 16.35
CA GLU A 300 18.92 41.79 15.26
C GLU A 300 17.77 40.86 15.69
N PRO A 301 16.57 41.01 15.10
CA PRO A 301 15.41 40.22 15.49
C PRO A 301 15.64 38.74 15.27
N VAL A 302 15.49 37.94 16.31
CA VAL A 302 15.66 36.49 16.26
C VAL A 302 14.31 35.81 15.95
N ARG A 303 14.33 34.90 15.02
CA ARG A 303 13.17 34.09 14.63
C ARG A 303 13.04 32.84 15.49
N HIS A 304 11.88 32.65 16.09
CA HIS A 304 11.57 31.49 16.93
C HIS A 304 10.36 30.71 16.38
N PRO A 305 10.44 29.38 16.16
CA PRO A 305 9.28 28.62 15.78
C PRO A 305 8.24 28.61 16.89
N MET A 306 6.99 28.90 16.59
CA MET A 306 5.90 28.86 17.56
C MET A 306 5.55 27.42 17.95
N ALA A 307 5.29 27.20 19.23
CA ALA A 307 4.94 25.87 19.72
C ALA A 307 3.55 25.45 19.24
N TYR A 308 3.48 24.35 18.50
CA TYR A 308 2.23 23.74 18.07
C TYR A 308 1.51 23.12 19.26
N ILE A 309 0.25 23.50 19.48
CA ILE A 309 -0.57 23.02 20.60
C ILE A 309 -1.59 21.97 20.15
N GLY A 310 -2.14 22.12 18.93
CA GLY A 310 -3.11 21.17 18.40
C GLY A 310 -3.91 21.72 17.24
N HIS A 311 -4.69 20.82 16.65
CA HIS A 311 -5.72 21.13 15.67
C HIS A 311 -7.08 21.20 16.37
N GLU A 312 -7.74 22.35 16.28
CA GLU A 312 -9.11 22.58 16.79
C GLU A 312 -10.11 22.27 15.65
N GLN A 313 -10.56 21.02 15.54
CA GLN A 313 -11.38 20.55 14.42
C GLN A 313 -12.68 21.35 14.27
N ALA A 314 -13.42 21.60 15.35
CA ALA A 314 -14.66 22.38 15.32
C ALA A 314 -14.50 23.80 14.77
N ARG A 315 -13.31 24.38 14.86
CA ARG A 315 -12.97 25.72 14.36
C ARG A 315 -12.17 25.69 13.07
N ARG A 316 -11.78 24.52 12.60
CA ARG A 316 -10.88 24.31 11.45
C ARG A 316 -9.59 25.16 11.57
N THR A 317 -9.03 25.26 12.79
CA THR A 317 -7.83 26.07 13.06
C THR A 317 -6.70 25.25 13.66
N ILE A 318 -5.47 25.66 13.35
CA ILE A 318 -4.27 25.16 14.01
C ILE A 318 -3.88 26.17 15.09
N LYS A 319 -3.73 25.69 16.31
CA LYS A 319 -3.37 26.51 17.46
C LYS A 319 -1.89 26.44 17.75
N TYR A 320 -1.27 27.62 17.80
CA TYR A 320 0.10 27.81 18.22
C TYR A 320 0.17 28.65 19.49
N ARG A 321 1.29 28.55 20.20
CA ARG A 321 1.56 29.27 21.44
C ARG A 321 2.97 29.85 21.42
N CYS A 322 3.17 30.91 22.20
CA CYS A 322 4.49 31.53 22.45
C CYS A 322 5.51 30.44 22.86
N PRO A 323 6.62 30.27 22.14
CA PRO A 323 7.60 29.22 22.43
C PRO A 323 8.28 29.46 23.78
N ALA A 324 8.64 30.68 24.10
CA ALA A 324 9.28 31.01 25.39
C ALA A 324 8.42 30.58 26.60
N ARG A 325 7.11 30.91 26.58
CA ARG A 325 6.17 30.49 27.62
C ARG A 325 5.84 28.99 27.59
N HIS A 326 6.04 28.34 26.45
CA HIS A 326 5.83 26.91 26.33
C HIS A 326 6.99 26.09 26.87
N GLU A 327 8.21 26.55 26.61
CA GLU A 327 9.46 25.85 26.94
C GLU A 327 10.11 26.40 28.24
N GLY A 328 9.63 27.55 28.76
CA GLY A 328 10.08 28.10 30.03
C GLY A 328 11.34 28.96 29.95
N TRP A 329 11.70 29.51 28.78
CA TRP A 329 12.82 30.43 28.63
C TRP A 329 12.37 31.88 28.56
N THR A 330 13.29 32.83 28.77
CA THR A 330 12.99 34.25 28.78
C THR A 330 13.16 34.88 27.41
N CYS A 331 12.06 35.41 26.85
CA CYS A 331 12.08 36.13 25.57
C CYS A 331 12.25 37.64 25.85
N PRO A 332 13.16 38.36 25.14
CA PRO A 332 13.31 39.82 25.28
C PRO A 332 12.01 40.60 25.02
N SER A 333 11.13 40.05 24.17
CA SER A 333 9.82 40.64 23.83
C SER A 333 8.67 40.22 24.76
N ASP A 334 8.93 39.51 25.87
CA ASP A 334 7.90 38.93 26.72
C ASP A 334 6.92 39.99 27.27
N GLN A 335 7.42 41.11 27.76
CA GLN A 335 6.62 42.23 28.27
C GLN A 335 5.63 42.77 27.21
N ARG A 336 6.06 42.87 25.94
CA ARG A 336 5.22 43.37 24.83
C ARG A 336 4.21 42.35 24.33
N CYS A 337 4.59 41.07 24.31
CA CYS A 337 3.78 40.01 23.76
C CYS A 337 2.83 39.38 24.75
N ASN A 338 3.24 39.25 26.01
CA ASN A 338 2.62 38.40 27.02
C ASN A 338 2.19 39.18 28.31
N ALA A 339 2.22 40.53 28.30
CA ALA A 339 1.81 41.30 29.48
C ALA A 339 0.48 40.81 30.05
N GLY A 340 0.48 40.41 31.32
CA GLY A 340 -0.68 39.89 32.04
C GLY A 340 -1.18 38.47 31.57
N LYS A 341 -0.45 37.77 30.70
CA LYS A 341 -0.85 36.45 30.16
C LYS A 341 0.13 35.36 30.60
N THR A 342 -0.17 34.65 31.65
CA THR A 342 0.64 33.53 32.15
C THR A 342 0.83 32.44 31.10
N TYR A 343 -0.24 32.11 30.33
CA TYR A 343 -0.20 31.12 29.27
C TYR A 343 0.62 31.58 28.05
N GLY A 344 0.79 32.89 27.85
CA GLY A 344 1.47 33.49 26.72
C GLY A 344 0.56 33.70 25.49
N LYS A 345 1.13 34.42 24.50
CA LYS A 345 0.42 34.72 23.23
C LYS A 345 0.05 33.45 22.48
N THR A 346 -1.20 33.37 22.06
CA THR A 346 -1.69 32.29 21.20
C THR A 346 -2.05 32.81 19.82
N VAL A 347 -1.79 32.01 18.81
CA VAL A 347 -2.14 32.28 17.42
C VAL A 347 -2.97 31.10 16.91
N ARG A 348 -4.06 31.40 16.23
CA ARG A 348 -4.88 30.42 15.52
C ARG A 348 -4.79 30.70 14.03
N VAL A 349 -4.38 29.70 13.29
CA VAL A 349 -4.28 29.78 11.83
C VAL A 349 -5.47 29.04 11.26
N PRO A 350 -6.40 29.74 10.57
CA PRO A 350 -7.45 29.07 9.83
C PRO A 350 -6.84 28.20 8.72
N ARG A 351 -7.26 26.94 8.62
CA ARG A 351 -6.73 26.02 7.61
C ARG A 351 -7.22 26.36 6.20
N ASP A 352 -8.41 26.95 6.10
CA ASP A 352 -9.04 27.33 4.84
C ASP A 352 -8.25 28.39 4.05
N ILE A 353 -7.28 29.03 4.66
CA ILE A 353 -6.36 29.95 3.99
C ILE A 353 -5.52 29.19 2.94
N ASP A 354 -5.01 28.02 3.32
CA ASP A 354 -4.21 27.16 2.46
C ASP A 354 -4.10 25.75 3.09
N LEU A 355 -4.94 24.83 2.66
CA LEU A 355 -4.97 23.44 3.21
C LEU A 355 -3.66 22.72 3.00
N ARG A 356 -2.96 22.98 1.89
CA ARG A 356 -1.66 22.40 1.57
C ARG A 356 -0.59 22.87 2.54
N ARG A 357 -0.60 24.16 2.91
CA ARG A 357 0.42 24.79 3.76
C ARG A 357 0.15 24.59 5.24
N PHE A 358 -1.11 24.57 5.64
CA PHE A 358 -1.53 24.44 7.02
C PHE A 358 -2.29 23.11 7.29
N PRO A 359 -1.61 21.94 7.12
CA PRO A 359 -2.22 20.64 7.43
C PRO A 359 -2.46 20.50 8.94
N PRO A 360 -3.41 19.63 9.37
CA PRO A 360 -3.71 19.39 10.79
C PRO A 360 -2.50 18.98 11.64
N ILE A 361 -1.50 18.38 11.01
CA ILE A 361 -0.23 18.01 11.62
C ILE A 361 0.88 18.83 10.94
N PRO A 362 1.34 19.93 11.54
CA PRO A 362 2.36 20.77 10.93
C PRO A 362 3.68 20.03 10.69
N ARG A 363 4.31 20.32 9.56
CA ARG A 363 5.51 19.61 9.07
C ARG A 363 6.71 19.71 10.02
N ALA A 364 6.86 20.82 10.72
CA ALA A 364 7.95 21.05 11.69
C ALA A 364 7.77 20.27 13.03
N THR A 365 6.75 19.43 13.16
CA THR A 365 6.50 18.70 14.42
C THR A 365 7.14 17.31 14.43
N LYS A 366 7.64 16.88 15.60
CA LYS A 366 8.09 15.49 15.81
C LYS A 366 7.01 14.45 15.48
N LYS A 367 5.73 14.82 15.63
CA LYS A 367 4.61 13.95 15.22
C LYS A 367 4.58 13.73 13.72
N PHE A 368 4.75 14.79 12.93
CA PHE A 368 4.83 14.69 11.47
C PHE A 368 6.00 13.80 11.05
N GLU A 369 7.20 14.07 11.57
CA GLU A 369 8.40 13.30 11.26
C GLU A 369 8.22 11.81 11.54
N ARG A 370 7.67 11.47 12.71
CA ARG A 370 7.38 10.08 13.08
C ARG A 370 6.41 9.40 12.12
N LEU A 371 5.32 10.08 11.74
CA LEU A 371 4.33 9.53 10.80
C LEU A 371 4.91 9.42 9.38
N TYR A 372 5.68 10.42 8.94
CA TYR A 372 6.32 10.38 7.62
C TYR A 372 7.33 9.25 7.48
N LYS A 373 8.10 8.95 8.53
CA LYS A 373 8.96 7.76 8.58
C LYS A 373 8.18 6.45 8.36
N GLY A 374 6.89 6.43 8.67
CA GLY A 374 6.01 5.30 8.37
C GLY A 374 5.88 4.99 6.88
N ARG A 375 6.18 5.94 5.98
CA ARG A 375 6.18 5.72 4.52
C ARG A 375 7.11 4.58 4.09
N THR A 376 8.17 4.31 4.83
CA THR A 376 9.06 3.17 4.55
C THR A 376 8.34 1.81 4.59
N ALA A 377 7.14 1.73 5.17
CA ALA A 377 6.32 0.51 5.14
C ALA A 377 5.93 0.13 3.71
N VAL A 378 5.49 1.09 2.88
CA VAL A 378 5.13 0.82 1.49
C VAL A 378 6.36 0.42 0.65
N GLU A 379 7.52 0.99 0.93
CA GLU A 379 8.78 0.60 0.27
C GLU A 379 9.16 -0.85 0.58
N ARG A 380 8.98 -1.28 1.85
CA ARG A 380 9.19 -2.69 2.25
C ARG A 380 8.19 -3.63 1.59
N VAL A 381 6.93 -3.23 1.46
CA VAL A 381 5.90 -4.01 0.74
C VAL A 381 6.25 -4.12 -0.74
N ASN A 382 6.63 -3.02 -1.39
CA ASN A 382 7.08 -3.00 -2.78
C ASN A 382 8.29 -3.93 -3.01
N ALA A 383 9.27 -3.90 -2.11
CA ALA A 383 10.42 -4.78 -2.18
C ALA A 383 10.03 -6.26 -2.06
N ARG A 384 9.09 -6.59 -1.16
CA ARG A 384 8.57 -7.96 -1.03
C ARG A 384 7.88 -8.43 -2.30
N PHE A 385 7.04 -7.61 -2.92
CA PHE A 385 6.37 -7.98 -4.16
C PHE A 385 7.35 -8.26 -5.28
N LYS A 386 8.39 -7.45 -5.42
CA LYS A 386 9.42 -7.64 -6.46
C LYS A 386 10.33 -8.83 -6.15
N VAL A 387 10.90 -8.85 -4.95
CA VAL A 387 11.96 -9.81 -4.60
C VAL A 387 11.39 -11.18 -4.21
N PHE A 388 10.24 -11.22 -3.50
CA PHE A 388 9.71 -12.48 -2.99
C PHE A 388 8.63 -13.09 -3.87
N TRP A 389 7.80 -12.27 -4.52
CA TRP A 389 6.64 -12.77 -5.24
C TRP A 389 6.75 -12.64 -6.76
N GLY A 390 7.88 -12.16 -7.26
CA GLY A 390 8.13 -12.07 -8.69
C GLY A 390 7.17 -11.16 -9.45
N ALA A 391 6.62 -10.13 -8.79
CA ALA A 391 5.72 -9.18 -9.46
C ALA A 391 6.40 -8.42 -10.62
N ASP A 392 7.74 -8.36 -10.62
CA ASP A 392 8.56 -7.66 -11.61
C ASP A 392 9.35 -8.63 -12.52
N ASP A 393 9.14 -9.94 -12.42
CA ASP A 393 9.96 -10.95 -13.12
C ASP A 393 9.69 -11.05 -14.62
N GLY A 394 8.76 -10.26 -15.15
CA GLY A 394 8.59 -10.05 -16.58
C GLY A 394 8.31 -11.29 -17.44
N ASN A 395 8.00 -12.45 -16.82
CA ASN A 395 7.70 -13.68 -17.54
C ASN A 395 6.32 -13.68 -18.21
N VAL A 396 5.55 -12.62 -17.98
CA VAL A 396 4.18 -12.48 -18.47
C VAL A 396 4.13 -11.43 -19.58
N VAL A 397 3.51 -11.78 -20.72
CA VAL A 397 3.37 -10.92 -21.90
C VAL A 397 1.91 -10.54 -22.11
N GLY A 398 1.64 -9.25 -22.24
CA GLY A 398 0.30 -8.68 -22.49
C GLY A 398 -0.36 -8.14 -21.22
N ALA A 399 -1.10 -7.04 -21.37
CA ALA A 399 -1.69 -6.30 -20.24
C ALA A 399 -2.63 -7.16 -19.39
N ARG A 400 -3.51 -7.96 -20.02
CA ARG A 400 -4.43 -8.87 -19.31
C ARG A 400 -3.70 -9.84 -18.39
N ARG A 401 -2.72 -10.57 -18.94
CA ARG A 401 -1.95 -11.55 -18.17
C ARG A 401 -1.14 -10.90 -17.07
N PHE A 402 -0.59 -9.73 -17.34
CA PHE A 402 0.16 -8.96 -16.36
C PHE A 402 -0.73 -8.52 -15.19
N HIS A 403 -1.91 -7.98 -15.48
CA HIS A 403 -2.88 -7.60 -14.46
C HIS A 403 -3.32 -8.81 -13.62
N ALA A 404 -3.64 -9.94 -14.26
CA ALA A 404 -3.99 -11.17 -13.58
C ALA A 404 -2.89 -11.69 -12.67
N HIS A 405 -1.63 -11.67 -13.13
CA HIS A 405 -0.47 -12.07 -12.32
C HIS A 405 -0.29 -11.17 -11.09
N VAL A 406 -0.28 -9.85 -11.27
CA VAL A 406 -0.15 -8.90 -10.16
C VAL A 406 -1.32 -9.04 -9.17
N GLY A 407 -2.55 -9.21 -9.66
CA GLY A 407 -3.72 -9.48 -8.82
C GLY A 407 -3.57 -10.75 -7.99
N ALA A 408 -3.04 -11.83 -8.58
CA ALA A 408 -2.76 -13.08 -7.86
C ALA A 408 -1.66 -12.91 -6.81
N VAL A 409 -0.60 -12.15 -7.09
CA VAL A 409 0.44 -11.79 -6.11
C VAL A 409 -0.16 -11.07 -4.90
N LEU A 410 -1.05 -10.12 -5.14
CA LEU A 410 -1.73 -9.36 -4.06
C LEU A 410 -2.67 -10.26 -3.24
N ILE A 411 -3.35 -11.21 -3.86
CA ILE A 411 -4.19 -12.21 -3.16
C ILE A 411 -3.31 -13.11 -2.29
N VAL A 412 -2.14 -13.55 -2.78
CA VAL A 412 -1.19 -14.33 -1.97
C VAL A 412 -0.74 -13.52 -0.77
N HIS A 413 -0.41 -12.25 -0.96
CA HIS A 413 -0.06 -11.35 0.14
C HIS A 413 -1.14 -11.31 1.23
N LEU A 414 -2.39 -11.08 0.86
CA LEU A 414 -3.50 -11.00 1.81
C LEU A 414 -3.83 -12.35 2.46
N GLY A 415 -3.75 -13.45 1.71
CA GLY A 415 -4.01 -14.77 2.26
C GLY A 415 -3.02 -15.13 3.38
N LEU A 416 -1.74 -14.84 3.17
CA LEU A 416 -0.73 -15.04 4.21
C LEU A 416 -0.92 -14.09 5.40
N ALA A 417 -1.29 -12.82 5.15
CA ALA A 417 -1.61 -11.87 6.20
C ALA A 417 -2.83 -12.33 7.04
N THR A 418 -3.85 -12.90 6.39
CA THR A 418 -5.04 -13.44 7.05
C THR A 418 -4.69 -14.63 7.95
N LEU A 419 -3.86 -15.55 7.48
CA LEU A 419 -3.38 -16.66 8.30
C LEU A 419 -2.60 -16.18 9.53
N LEU A 420 -1.72 -15.19 9.38
CA LEU A 420 -0.99 -14.60 10.48
C LEU A 420 -1.92 -13.84 11.44
N ALA A 421 -2.95 -13.17 10.95
CA ALA A 421 -3.93 -12.48 11.79
C ALA A 421 -4.74 -13.46 12.67
N ALA A 422 -5.04 -14.64 12.15
CA ALA A 422 -5.74 -15.70 12.87
C ALA A 422 -4.85 -16.48 13.87
N ALA A 423 -3.53 -16.30 13.84
CA ALA A 423 -2.61 -17.02 14.72
C ALA A 423 -2.78 -16.59 16.19
N PRO A 424 -2.70 -17.52 17.17
CA PRO A 424 -2.88 -17.24 18.59
C PRO A 424 -1.85 -16.25 19.17
N ARG A 425 -0.65 -16.23 18.60
CA ARG A 425 0.43 -15.30 18.96
C ARG A 425 0.93 -14.62 17.70
N ARG A 426 0.72 -13.32 17.62
CA ARG A 426 1.21 -12.49 16.51
C ARG A 426 2.63 -12.04 16.82
N GLU A 427 3.58 -12.44 16.00
CA GLU A 427 4.94 -11.91 16.03
C GLU A 427 5.18 -11.03 14.79
N GLY A 428 5.48 -9.77 15.01
CA GLY A 428 5.82 -8.80 13.95
C GLY A 428 4.63 -8.30 13.14
N THR A 429 4.89 -7.82 11.93
CA THR A 429 3.88 -7.27 11.03
C THR A 429 3.16 -8.40 10.26
N LEU A 430 1.87 -8.23 9.96
CA LEU A 430 1.09 -9.21 9.19
C LEU A 430 1.63 -9.39 7.76
N GLY A 431 2.21 -8.33 7.20
CA GLY A 431 2.86 -8.38 5.88
C GLY A 431 4.25 -9.02 5.89
N LYS A 432 4.75 -9.51 7.02
CA LYS A 432 6.06 -10.17 7.12
C LYS A 432 5.98 -11.60 6.59
N MET A 433 6.10 -11.71 5.30
CA MET A 433 5.82 -12.90 4.53
C MET A 433 6.99 -13.86 4.48
N ARG A 434 7.03 -14.77 5.43
CA ARG A 434 7.90 -15.96 5.37
C ARG A 434 7.03 -17.16 5.66
N LEU A 435 7.16 -18.22 4.88
CA LEU A 435 6.46 -19.49 5.13
C LEU A 435 6.80 -20.07 6.51
N GLY A 436 8.04 -19.89 6.98
CA GLY A 436 8.49 -20.36 8.29
C GLY A 436 7.67 -19.84 9.49
N PRO A 437 7.40 -18.52 9.63
CA PRO A 437 6.52 -18.02 10.69
C PRO A 437 5.10 -18.53 10.60
N ILE A 438 4.56 -18.73 9.39
CA ILE A 438 3.22 -19.27 9.17
C ILE A 438 3.18 -20.74 9.58
N ALA A 439 4.17 -21.54 9.17
CA ALA A 439 4.29 -22.95 9.59
C ALA A 439 4.42 -23.07 11.12
N LYS A 440 5.17 -22.16 11.77
CA LYS A 440 5.28 -22.11 13.23
C LYS A 440 3.94 -21.76 13.90
N ALA A 441 3.21 -20.79 13.34
CA ALA A 441 1.89 -20.41 13.85
C ALA A 441 0.86 -21.53 13.69
N LEU A 442 0.87 -22.26 12.57
CA LEU A 442 0.02 -23.42 12.34
C LEU A 442 0.35 -24.57 13.27
N ARG A 443 1.63 -24.88 13.50
CA ARG A 443 2.04 -25.88 14.50
C ARG A 443 1.50 -25.53 15.88
N ALA A 444 1.61 -24.26 16.31
CA ALA A 444 1.08 -23.82 17.59
C ALA A 444 -0.44 -23.96 17.67
N LYS A 445 -1.18 -23.65 16.56
CA LYS A 445 -2.63 -23.83 16.47
C LYS A 445 -3.05 -25.29 16.56
N LEU A 446 -2.26 -26.18 16.01
CA LEU A 446 -2.51 -27.63 16.01
C LEU A 446 -1.99 -28.33 17.28
N GLY A 447 -1.40 -27.59 18.22
CA GLY A 447 -0.85 -28.16 19.46
C GLY A 447 0.40 -29.03 19.25
N LEU A 448 1.04 -28.96 18.09
CA LEU A 448 2.24 -29.70 17.75
C LEU A 448 3.47 -29.05 18.42
N LYS A 449 4.29 -29.84 19.12
CA LYS A 449 5.54 -29.37 19.72
C LYS A 449 6.49 -28.83 18.65
N GLN A 450 7.25 -27.79 19.01
CA GLN A 450 8.27 -27.15 18.17
C GLN A 450 9.39 -28.14 17.77
#